data_4dada7486492a1710571eb026c196151
#
_entry.id   4dada7486492a1710571eb026c196151
#
_cell.length_a   1.000
_cell.length_b   1.000
_cell.length_c   1.000
_cell.angle_alpha   90.00
_cell.angle_beta   90.00
_cell.angle_gamma   90.00
#
_symmetry.space_group_name_H-M   'P 1'
#
loop_
_entity.id
_entity.type
_entity.pdbx_description
1 polymer ?
#
loop_
_entity_poly.entity_id
_entity_poly.type
_entity_poly.pdbx_seq_one_letter_code
_entity_poly.pdbx_strand_id
1 'polypeptide(L)'
;MTDASVRLTSPPTATAATRTLLIACGAAFIAFLDLSVVNIAFPSIARDYPGTPTATLTWVVSGYAVAFAALLTPAGRLADALGRRRLFLGALAGFAVTSLLCALAPTAGWLIAGRVLQGGTAALMVPSALGLVLAATPREKIGAAIGAWSAAGGFAAVVGPALGGALVEGFDWRAVFVINVPVTLLLIVAAARIPAQDGRLSAGALPDPLGTVAVALGLGGLVAGVTEGQRWGWTSAGTLTALIGGGLLVVAALVRSARHHEPAIAVDLWRSKPYALANATSFVFGAAMFAWLLSGPLFLDAIWDYSVLGSAGAMTIGAVASMVTATVAGRVGSPTARRWLGVLGALMFVACTVWMSTDAFGATPALWSAWVPAGVLGGGGIGFVVTVLGTAAAGALPPQQFAAGTGMNLTARQVGGALGVAVLAAVFAARPDDPLGAFHTVFALCAGIAAVAACLAALPVRTPSPSPDN
;
A
#
# COMPACT_ATOMS: atom_id res chain seq x y z
N MET A 1 -14.71 -13.03 -47.20
CA MET A 1 -14.33 -14.17 -46.34
C MET A 1 -12.83 -14.14 -46.21
N THR A 2 -12.31 -13.48 -45.18
CA THR A 2 -10.89 -13.49 -44.83
C THR A 2 -10.81 -13.87 -43.36
N ASP A 3 -10.35 -15.07 -43.16
CA ASP A 3 -10.15 -15.76 -41.90
C ASP A 3 -9.09 -14.99 -41.06
N ALA A 4 -9.55 -14.18 -40.15
CA ALA A 4 -8.70 -13.53 -39.14
C ALA A 4 -8.40 -14.56 -38.05
N SER A 5 -7.49 -15.52 -38.34
CA SER A 5 -6.97 -16.43 -37.37
C SER A 5 -6.49 -15.65 -36.11
N VAL A 6 -7.27 -15.80 -35.04
CA VAL A 6 -6.87 -15.37 -33.66
C VAL A 6 -5.55 -16.07 -33.37
N ARG A 7 -4.46 -15.34 -33.48
CA ARG A 7 -3.16 -15.81 -32.98
C ARG A 7 -3.28 -15.91 -31.47
N LEU A 8 -3.57 -17.11 -30.99
CA LEU A 8 -3.38 -17.47 -29.61
C LEU A 8 -1.89 -17.23 -29.29
N THR A 9 -1.58 -16.14 -28.61
CA THR A 9 -0.25 -15.90 -28.13
C THR A 9 0.12 -17.01 -27.16
N SER A 10 1.18 -17.73 -27.47
CA SER A 10 1.70 -18.80 -26.62
C SER A 10 1.84 -18.28 -25.17
N PRO A 11 1.52 -19.11 -24.16
CA PRO A 11 1.68 -18.69 -22.76
C PRO A 11 3.11 -18.21 -22.53
N PRO A 12 3.34 -17.12 -21.77
CA PRO A 12 4.66 -16.61 -21.53
C PRO A 12 5.56 -17.68 -20.91
N THR A 13 6.79 -17.76 -21.38
CA THR A 13 7.78 -18.72 -20.86
C THR A 13 7.98 -18.47 -19.36
N ALA A 14 8.30 -19.52 -18.59
CA ALA A 14 8.56 -19.40 -17.15
C ALA A 14 9.61 -18.32 -16.84
N THR A 15 10.62 -18.16 -17.70
CA THR A 15 11.65 -17.12 -17.61
C THR A 15 11.06 -15.71 -17.77
N ALA A 16 10.12 -15.51 -18.68
CA ALA A 16 9.47 -14.20 -18.88
C ALA A 16 8.59 -13.82 -17.68
N ALA A 17 7.85 -14.76 -17.11
CA ALA A 17 7.04 -14.54 -15.91
C ALA A 17 7.91 -14.17 -14.70
N THR A 18 8.99 -14.91 -14.45
CA THR A 18 9.94 -14.63 -13.36
C THR A 18 10.57 -13.24 -13.51
N ARG A 19 10.96 -12.86 -14.73
CA ARG A 19 11.52 -11.55 -15.00
C ARG A 19 10.52 -10.44 -14.75
N THR A 20 9.26 -10.57 -15.20
CA THR A 20 8.20 -9.61 -14.93
C THR A 20 7.96 -9.45 -13.43
N LEU A 21 7.97 -10.58 -12.69
CA LEU A 21 7.84 -10.56 -11.23
C LEU A 21 8.98 -9.80 -10.56
N LEU A 22 10.23 -10.06 -10.92
CA LEU A 22 11.39 -9.37 -10.33
C LEU A 22 11.36 -7.85 -10.60
N ILE A 23 10.97 -7.43 -11.81
CA ILE A 23 10.82 -6.02 -12.15
C ILE A 23 9.70 -5.37 -11.31
N ALA A 24 8.57 -6.05 -11.16
CA ALA A 24 7.46 -5.56 -10.36
C ALA A 24 7.79 -5.53 -8.85
N CYS A 25 8.57 -6.49 -8.35
CA CYS A 25 9.10 -6.47 -6.98
C CYS A 25 10.05 -5.27 -6.78
N GLY A 26 10.92 -4.98 -7.76
CA GLY A 26 11.79 -3.79 -7.72
C GLY A 26 10.99 -2.48 -7.72
N ALA A 27 9.91 -2.41 -8.50
CA ALA A 27 9.02 -1.24 -8.51
C ALA A 27 8.26 -1.06 -7.18
N ALA A 28 7.76 -2.14 -6.59
CA ALA A 28 7.16 -2.11 -5.26
C ALA A 28 8.18 -1.70 -4.19
N PHE A 29 9.37 -2.31 -4.24
CA PHE A 29 10.45 -1.98 -3.32
C PHE A 29 10.76 -0.49 -3.33
N ILE A 30 11.00 0.11 -4.50
CA ILE A 30 11.37 1.53 -4.57
C ILE A 30 10.24 2.47 -4.14
N ALA A 31 8.97 2.14 -4.45
CA ALA A 31 7.83 2.95 -4.04
C ALA A 31 7.62 2.96 -2.51
N PHE A 32 7.81 1.82 -1.85
CA PHE A 32 7.68 1.72 -0.39
C PHE A 32 8.96 2.15 0.34
N LEU A 33 10.13 1.97 -0.28
CA LEU A 33 11.39 2.49 0.23
C LEU A 33 11.35 4.01 0.34
N ASP A 34 10.92 4.69 -0.71
CA ASP A 34 10.81 6.14 -0.76
C ASP A 34 9.92 6.71 0.37
N LEU A 35 8.80 6.04 0.68
CA LEU A 35 7.98 6.39 1.84
C LEU A 35 8.75 6.31 3.16
N SER A 36 9.55 5.29 3.33
CA SER A 36 10.28 5.03 4.58
C SER A 36 11.48 5.95 4.77
N VAL A 37 12.27 6.13 3.71
CA VAL A 37 13.53 6.91 3.74
C VAL A 37 13.28 8.39 3.99
N VAL A 38 12.21 8.96 3.41
CA VAL A 38 11.87 10.39 3.58
C VAL A 38 11.45 10.72 5.03
N ASN A 39 10.83 9.77 5.74
CA ASN A 39 10.55 9.97 7.17
C ASN A 39 11.83 10.18 7.98
N ILE A 40 12.90 9.44 7.68
CA ILE A 40 14.21 9.57 8.33
C ILE A 40 14.91 10.86 7.93
N ALA A 41 14.74 11.30 6.69
CA ALA A 41 15.31 12.55 6.18
C ALA A 41 14.59 13.81 6.70
N PHE A 42 13.38 13.68 7.24
CA PHE A 42 12.52 14.80 7.59
C PHE A 42 13.18 15.83 8.54
N PRO A 43 13.89 15.47 9.63
CA PRO A 43 14.58 16.43 10.47
C PRO A 43 15.66 17.24 9.73
N SER A 44 16.36 16.62 8.77
CA SER A 44 17.37 17.29 7.94
C SER A 44 16.71 18.25 6.94
N ILE A 45 15.60 17.83 6.31
CA ILE A 45 14.78 18.69 5.45
C ILE A 45 14.28 19.92 6.23
N ALA A 46 13.80 19.74 7.46
CA ALA A 46 13.29 20.83 8.27
C ALA A 46 14.37 21.87 8.62
N ARG A 47 15.61 21.43 8.79
CA ARG A 47 16.76 22.34 9.01
C ARG A 47 17.12 23.17 7.79
N ASP A 48 16.95 22.62 6.57
CA ASP A 48 17.24 23.33 5.32
C ASP A 48 16.18 24.39 4.95
N TYR A 49 14.97 24.29 5.53
CA TYR A 49 13.89 25.25 5.29
C TYR A 49 13.41 25.93 6.58
N PRO A 50 14.29 26.65 7.32
CA PRO A 50 13.99 27.16 8.66
C PRO A 50 12.87 28.21 8.71
N GLY A 51 12.58 28.87 7.57
CA GLY A 51 11.48 29.84 7.44
C GLY A 51 10.11 29.21 7.16
N THR A 52 10.03 27.88 6.99
CA THR A 52 8.77 27.21 6.71
C THR A 52 8.22 26.56 7.98
N PRO A 53 6.96 26.82 8.36
CA PRO A 53 6.34 26.18 9.51
C PRO A 53 6.41 24.65 9.40
N THR A 54 6.80 23.97 10.48
CA THR A 54 6.86 22.49 10.52
C THR A 54 5.56 21.85 10.06
N ALA A 55 4.44 22.49 10.43
CA ALA A 55 3.11 22.12 9.96
C ALA A 55 2.97 22.05 8.42
N THR A 56 3.63 22.93 7.69
CA THR A 56 3.66 22.91 6.22
C THR A 56 4.62 21.84 5.71
N LEU A 57 5.78 21.69 6.36
CA LEU A 57 6.80 20.71 5.97
C LEU A 57 6.31 19.25 6.07
N THR A 58 5.38 18.93 6.97
CA THR A 58 4.83 17.57 7.06
C THR A 58 4.19 17.11 5.76
N TRP A 59 3.75 18.05 4.88
CA TRP A 59 3.25 17.72 3.55
C TRP A 59 4.30 17.10 2.62
N VAL A 60 5.57 17.21 2.93
CA VAL A 60 6.64 16.46 2.23
C VAL A 60 6.43 14.95 2.38
N VAL A 61 5.90 14.50 3.51
CA VAL A 61 5.59 13.09 3.79
C VAL A 61 4.13 12.78 3.42
N SER A 62 3.18 13.52 4.00
CA SER A 62 1.75 13.25 3.83
C SER A 62 1.26 13.50 2.40
N GLY A 63 1.82 14.47 1.69
CA GLY A 63 1.44 14.77 0.29
C GLY A 63 1.65 13.60 -0.67
N TYR A 64 2.77 12.88 -0.52
CA TYR A 64 3.01 11.65 -1.27
C TYR A 64 1.96 10.58 -0.92
N ALA A 65 1.73 10.32 0.38
CA ALA A 65 0.83 9.27 0.84
C ALA A 65 -0.63 9.54 0.40
N VAL A 66 -1.08 10.79 0.48
CA VAL A 66 -2.41 11.23 0.04
C VAL A 66 -2.57 11.03 -1.47
N ALA A 67 -1.62 11.52 -2.28
CA ALA A 67 -1.66 11.37 -3.73
C ALA A 67 -1.59 9.90 -4.15
N PHE A 68 -0.73 9.11 -3.50
CA PHE A 68 -0.62 7.68 -3.73
C PHE A 68 -1.95 6.96 -3.47
N ALA A 69 -2.55 7.15 -2.30
CA ALA A 69 -3.82 6.52 -1.95
C ALA A 69 -4.98 6.95 -2.87
N ALA A 70 -5.06 8.24 -3.19
CA ALA A 70 -6.09 8.83 -4.03
C ALA A 70 -6.11 8.29 -5.46
N LEU A 71 -4.92 8.04 -6.01
CA LEU A 71 -4.76 7.69 -7.42
C LEU A 71 -4.65 6.18 -7.69
N LEU A 72 -4.50 5.31 -6.67
CA LEU A 72 -4.38 3.86 -6.87
C LEU A 72 -5.56 3.24 -7.66
N THR A 73 -6.80 3.61 -7.32
CA THR A 73 -7.99 3.12 -8.02
C THR A 73 -8.07 3.59 -9.47
N PRO A 74 -7.99 4.91 -9.77
CA PRO A 74 -8.00 5.36 -11.17
C PRO A 74 -6.78 4.90 -11.94
N ALA A 75 -5.61 4.79 -11.32
CA ALA A 75 -4.39 4.28 -11.96
C ALA A 75 -4.55 2.85 -12.47
N GLY A 76 -5.20 1.98 -11.69
CA GLY A 76 -5.49 0.62 -12.11
C GLY A 76 -6.38 0.56 -13.35
N ARG A 77 -7.43 1.40 -13.41
CA ARG A 77 -8.30 1.52 -14.60
C ARG A 77 -7.55 2.06 -15.82
N LEU A 78 -6.74 3.09 -15.61
CA LEU A 78 -5.90 3.64 -16.67
C LEU A 78 -4.90 2.61 -17.22
N ALA A 79 -4.33 1.76 -16.34
CA ALA A 79 -3.42 0.70 -16.75
C ALA A 79 -4.09 -0.35 -17.64
N ASP A 80 -5.31 -0.76 -17.29
CA ASP A 80 -6.06 -1.71 -18.10
C ASP A 80 -6.55 -1.08 -19.43
N ALA A 81 -6.86 0.23 -19.46
CA ALA A 81 -7.30 0.94 -20.66
C ALA A 81 -6.16 1.31 -21.62
N LEU A 82 -5.06 1.88 -21.11
CA LEU A 82 -3.94 2.39 -21.92
C LEU A 82 -2.86 1.34 -22.22
N GLY A 83 -2.96 0.16 -21.58
CA GLY A 83 -1.95 -0.88 -21.64
C GLY A 83 -0.97 -0.80 -20.46
N ARG A 84 -0.99 -1.87 -19.65
CA ARG A 84 -0.23 -1.97 -18.37
C ARG A 84 1.26 -1.67 -18.53
N ARG A 85 1.89 -2.20 -19.60
CA ARG A 85 3.32 -1.98 -19.86
C ARG A 85 3.62 -0.52 -20.21
N ARG A 86 2.80 0.11 -21.05
CA ARG A 86 3.00 1.53 -21.43
C ARG A 86 2.87 2.42 -20.23
N LEU A 87 1.80 2.23 -19.44
CA LEU A 87 1.59 3.03 -18.24
C LEU A 87 2.67 2.78 -17.19
N PHE A 88 3.12 1.55 -17.02
CA PHE A 88 4.20 1.20 -16.11
C PHE A 88 5.53 1.88 -16.47
N LEU A 89 5.92 1.86 -17.75
CA LEU A 89 7.13 2.55 -18.22
C LEU A 89 7.02 4.07 -18.04
N GLY A 90 5.87 4.65 -18.39
CA GLY A 90 5.60 6.07 -18.16
C GLY A 90 5.63 6.45 -16.68
N ALA A 91 5.08 5.60 -15.82
CA ALA A 91 5.09 5.79 -14.36
C ALA A 91 6.50 5.72 -13.77
N LEU A 92 7.32 4.76 -14.22
CA LEU A 92 8.75 4.68 -13.82
C LEU A 92 9.51 5.94 -14.25
N ALA A 93 9.34 6.38 -15.49
CA ALA A 93 9.97 7.61 -15.98
C ALA A 93 9.49 8.83 -15.18
N GLY A 94 8.18 8.94 -14.93
CA GLY A 94 7.61 9.99 -14.10
C GLY A 94 8.15 9.95 -12.66
N PHE A 95 8.31 8.77 -12.08
CA PHE A 95 8.87 8.61 -10.74
C PHE A 95 10.34 9.04 -10.67
N ALA A 96 11.15 8.71 -11.69
CA ALA A 96 12.53 9.18 -11.79
C ALA A 96 12.61 10.71 -11.92
N VAL A 97 11.78 11.31 -12.78
CA VAL A 97 11.75 12.77 -12.99
C VAL A 97 11.29 13.47 -11.71
N THR A 98 10.21 13.01 -11.07
CA THR A 98 9.71 13.64 -9.83
C THR A 98 10.67 13.46 -8.67
N SER A 99 11.41 12.35 -8.58
CA SER A 99 12.49 12.17 -7.63
C SER A 99 13.61 13.19 -7.85
N LEU A 100 14.01 13.42 -9.10
CA LEU A 100 15.00 14.44 -9.42
C LEU A 100 14.50 15.86 -9.09
N LEU A 101 13.22 16.16 -9.38
CA LEU A 101 12.61 17.44 -8.99
C LEU A 101 12.61 17.63 -7.46
N CYS A 102 12.37 16.58 -6.68
CA CYS A 102 12.49 16.64 -5.21
C CYS A 102 13.93 16.87 -4.76
N ALA A 103 14.90 16.19 -5.34
CA ALA A 103 16.31 16.37 -5.03
C ALA A 103 16.82 17.79 -5.32
N LEU A 104 16.31 18.40 -6.39
CA LEU A 104 16.69 19.75 -6.83
C LEU A 104 15.80 20.86 -6.24
N ALA A 105 14.94 20.56 -5.27
CA ALA A 105 13.95 21.50 -4.75
C ALA A 105 14.62 22.74 -4.10
N PRO A 106 14.38 23.96 -4.63
CA PRO A 106 14.93 25.18 -4.08
C PRO A 106 14.11 25.72 -2.89
N THR A 107 12.85 25.30 -2.76
CA THR A 107 11.93 25.76 -1.72
C THR A 107 11.10 24.60 -1.19
N ALA A 108 10.60 24.71 0.04
CA ALA A 108 9.70 23.72 0.65
C ALA A 108 8.42 23.49 -0.20
N GLY A 109 7.83 24.54 -0.76
CA GLY A 109 6.66 24.43 -1.65
C GLY A 109 6.95 23.62 -2.91
N TRP A 110 8.12 23.78 -3.51
CA TRP A 110 8.57 22.98 -4.64
C TRP A 110 8.73 21.50 -4.25
N LEU A 111 9.36 21.26 -3.11
CA LEU A 111 9.54 19.89 -2.59
C LEU A 111 8.19 19.21 -2.34
N ILE A 112 7.24 19.91 -1.71
CA ILE A 112 5.88 19.40 -1.47
C ILE A 112 5.17 19.08 -2.79
N ALA A 113 5.22 19.98 -3.78
CA ALA A 113 4.63 19.73 -5.10
C ALA A 113 5.29 18.52 -5.79
N GLY A 114 6.62 18.41 -5.73
CA GLY A 114 7.36 17.26 -6.21
C GLY A 114 6.91 15.96 -5.55
N ARG A 115 6.69 15.95 -4.24
CA ARG A 115 6.21 14.80 -3.47
C ARG A 115 4.79 14.37 -3.85
N VAL A 116 3.89 15.30 -4.06
CA VAL A 116 2.52 15.00 -4.54
C VAL A 116 2.57 14.35 -5.92
N LEU A 117 3.36 14.90 -6.84
CA LEU A 117 3.55 14.33 -8.18
C LEU A 117 4.21 12.95 -8.12
N GLN A 118 5.20 12.76 -7.25
CA GLN A 118 5.90 11.49 -7.04
C GLN A 118 4.95 10.42 -6.48
N GLY A 119 4.10 10.77 -5.51
CA GLY A 119 3.03 9.88 -5.01
C GLY A 119 2.05 9.48 -6.12
N GLY A 120 1.69 10.41 -7.00
CA GLY A 120 0.87 10.14 -8.18
C GLY A 120 1.52 9.16 -9.16
N THR A 121 2.81 9.33 -9.46
CA THR A 121 3.55 8.41 -10.35
C THR A 121 3.73 7.03 -9.72
N ALA A 122 3.95 6.94 -8.41
CA ALA A 122 3.98 5.68 -7.67
C ALA A 122 2.62 4.96 -7.72
N ALA A 123 1.51 5.70 -7.61
CA ALA A 123 0.16 5.15 -7.72
C ALA A 123 -0.11 4.57 -9.12
N LEU A 124 0.43 5.17 -10.19
CA LEU A 124 0.36 4.61 -11.55
C LEU A 124 1.26 3.37 -11.70
N MET A 125 2.41 3.36 -11.06
CA MET A 125 3.42 2.31 -11.16
C MET A 125 2.97 1.00 -10.51
N VAL A 126 2.44 1.05 -9.27
CA VAL A 126 2.19 -0.13 -8.44
C VAL A 126 1.10 -1.05 -9.00
N PRO A 127 -0.14 -0.61 -9.32
CA PRO A 127 -1.14 -1.49 -9.90
C PRO A 127 -0.82 -1.93 -11.33
N SER A 128 -0.12 -1.09 -12.11
CA SER A 128 0.34 -1.46 -13.46
C SER A 128 1.34 -2.62 -13.40
N ALA A 129 2.31 -2.56 -12.48
CA ALA A 129 3.29 -3.61 -12.25
C ALA A 129 2.63 -4.92 -11.82
N LEU A 130 1.72 -4.85 -10.84
CA LEU A 130 1.01 -6.03 -10.33
C LEU A 130 0.09 -6.62 -11.41
N GLY A 131 -0.59 -5.77 -12.19
CA GLY A 131 -1.38 -6.20 -13.33
C GLY A 131 -0.56 -6.94 -14.40
N LEU A 132 0.68 -6.50 -14.67
CA LEU A 132 1.63 -7.21 -15.56
C LEU A 132 2.02 -8.58 -15.00
N VAL A 133 2.31 -8.65 -13.69
CA VAL A 133 2.63 -9.91 -13.02
C VAL A 133 1.48 -10.90 -13.13
N LEU A 134 0.27 -10.47 -12.77
CA LEU A 134 -0.91 -11.34 -12.81
C LEU A 134 -1.21 -11.86 -14.22
N ALA A 135 -1.04 -11.01 -15.24
CA ALA A 135 -1.25 -11.41 -16.63
C ALA A 135 -0.16 -12.37 -17.17
N ALA A 136 1.05 -12.30 -16.60
CA ALA A 136 2.17 -13.18 -16.98
C ALA A 136 2.24 -14.48 -16.15
N THR A 137 1.43 -14.60 -15.09
CA THR A 137 1.55 -15.69 -14.11
C THR A 137 0.40 -16.68 -14.27
N PRO A 138 0.65 -17.99 -14.39
CA PRO A 138 -0.38 -19.01 -14.34
C PRO A 138 -1.21 -18.92 -13.06
N ARG A 139 -2.51 -19.22 -13.13
CA ARG A 139 -3.46 -19.04 -12.02
C ARG A 139 -3.01 -19.73 -10.73
N GLU A 140 -2.39 -20.90 -10.84
CA GLU A 140 -1.90 -21.72 -9.74
C GLU A 140 -0.72 -21.04 -8.99
N LYS A 141 0.01 -20.16 -9.68
CA LYS A 141 1.19 -19.47 -9.16
C LYS A 141 0.92 -18.01 -8.73
N ILE A 142 -0.30 -17.51 -8.90
CA ILE A 142 -0.67 -16.13 -8.51
C ILE A 142 -0.36 -15.87 -7.03
N GLY A 143 -0.67 -16.82 -6.15
CA GLY A 143 -0.36 -16.69 -4.72
C GLY A 143 1.12 -16.48 -4.45
N ALA A 144 1.99 -17.27 -5.09
CA ALA A 144 3.44 -17.14 -4.95
C ALA A 144 3.95 -15.78 -5.49
N ALA A 145 3.40 -15.31 -6.60
CA ALA A 145 3.75 -14.02 -7.19
C ALA A 145 3.36 -12.85 -6.27
N ILE A 146 2.15 -12.87 -5.71
CA ILE A 146 1.68 -11.86 -4.75
C ILE A 146 2.49 -11.94 -3.45
N GLY A 147 2.80 -13.15 -2.96
CA GLY A 147 3.65 -13.34 -1.80
C GLY A 147 5.05 -12.72 -1.97
N ALA A 148 5.70 -12.96 -3.11
CA ALA A 148 6.99 -12.37 -3.43
C ALA A 148 6.91 -10.84 -3.57
N TRP A 149 5.86 -10.33 -4.21
CA TRP A 149 5.62 -8.89 -4.34
C TRP A 149 5.39 -8.23 -2.97
N SER A 150 4.59 -8.84 -2.10
CA SER A 150 4.36 -8.35 -0.73
C SER A 150 5.63 -8.39 0.12
N ALA A 151 6.45 -9.44 -0.05
CA ALA A 151 7.75 -9.56 0.61
C ALA A 151 8.72 -8.45 0.19
N ALA A 152 8.71 -8.06 -1.08
CA ALA A 152 9.55 -6.94 -1.57
C ALA A 152 9.15 -5.61 -0.93
N GLY A 153 7.84 -5.35 -0.76
CA GLY A 153 7.35 -4.18 -0.04
C GLY A 153 7.71 -4.19 1.44
N GLY A 154 7.63 -5.36 2.09
CA GLY A 154 8.07 -5.54 3.48
C GLY A 154 9.57 -5.31 3.64
N PHE A 155 10.39 -5.81 2.71
CA PHE A 155 11.84 -5.61 2.71
C PHE A 155 12.22 -4.13 2.57
N ALA A 156 11.47 -3.35 1.78
CA ALA A 156 11.66 -1.91 1.68
C ALA A 156 11.46 -1.19 3.03
N ALA A 157 10.48 -1.61 3.81
CA ALA A 157 10.23 -1.02 5.13
C ALA A 157 11.36 -1.32 6.13
N VAL A 158 12.03 -2.48 5.98
CA VAL A 158 13.20 -2.86 6.80
C VAL A 158 14.43 -2.04 6.44
N VAL A 159 14.74 -2.01 5.15
CA VAL A 159 15.98 -1.39 4.64
C VAL A 159 15.89 0.13 4.68
N GLY A 160 14.68 0.69 4.57
CA GLY A 160 14.44 2.12 4.47
C GLY A 160 15.10 2.96 5.56
N PRO A 161 14.85 2.70 6.84
CA PRO A 161 15.45 3.50 7.92
C PRO A 161 16.99 3.46 7.93
N ALA A 162 17.58 2.29 7.77
CA ALA A 162 19.04 2.15 7.74
C ALA A 162 19.67 2.83 6.52
N LEU A 163 19.09 2.63 5.33
CA LEU A 163 19.55 3.25 4.11
C LEU A 163 19.34 4.78 4.14
N GLY A 164 18.18 5.23 4.66
CA GLY A 164 17.87 6.63 4.81
C GLY A 164 18.85 7.34 5.73
N GLY A 165 19.14 6.76 6.89
CA GLY A 165 20.14 7.26 7.82
C GLY A 165 21.52 7.38 7.17
N ALA A 166 21.99 6.29 6.54
CA ALA A 166 23.29 6.28 5.86
C ALA A 166 23.41 7.32 4.72
N LEU A 167 22.32 7.52 3.95
CA LEU A 167 22.31 8.53 2.89
C LEU A 167 22.31 9.96 3.43
N VAL A 168 21.55 10.24 4.50
CA VAL A 168 21.48 11.56 5.12
C VAL A 168 22.78 11.91 5.84
N GLU A 169 23.39 10.96 6.54
CA GLU A 169 24.66 11.17 7.25
C GLU A 169 25.85 11.25 6.28
N GLY A 170 25.88 10.42 5.24
CA GLY A 170 27.00 10.37 4.30
C GLY A 170 27.02 11.49 3.25
N PHE A 171 25.87 12.05 2.94
CA PHE A 171 25.71 13.08 1.90
C PHE A 171 24.83 14.23 2.40
N ASP A 172 23.54 14.19 2.10
CA ASP A 172 22.50 15.05 2.66
C ASP A 172 21.12 14.43 2.39
N TRP A 173 20.02 15.07 2.80
CA TRP A 173 18.67 14.57 2.59
C TRP A 173 18.30 14.42 1.09
N ARG A 174 18.94 15.14 0.17
CA ARG A 174 18.70 15.07 -1.28
C ARG A 174 19.07 13.70 -1.85
N ALA A 175 20.06 13.03 -1.23
CA ALA A 175 20.52 11.71 -1.64
C ALA A 175 19.40 10.65 -1.58
N VAL A 176 18.43 10.82 -0.66
CA VAL A 176 17.29 9.88 -0.55
C VAL A 176 16.37 9.92 -1.77
N PHE A 177 16.36 11.02 -2.51
CA PHE A 177 15.64 11.13 -3.77
C PHE A 177 16.52 10.72 -4.96
N VAL A 178 17.80 11.11 -4.95
CA VAL A 178 18.75 10.79 -6.03
C VAL A 178 18.87 9.28 -6.24
N ILE A 179 18.87 8.48 -5.17
CA ILE A 179 19.00 7.02 -5.25
C ILE A 179 17.87 6.36 -6.04
N ASN A 180 16.69 6.99 -6.09
CA ASN A 180 15.56 6.48 -6.86
C ASN A 180 15.84 6.50 -8.37
N VAL A 181 16.64 7.46 -8.84
CA VAL A 181 16.87 7.69 -10.27
C VAL A 181 17.60 6.51 -10.92
N PRO A 182 18.80 6.08 -10.48
CA PRO A 182 19.49 4.95 -11.09
C PRO A 182 18.67 3.65 -10.98
N VAL A 183 17.98 3.42 -9.86
CA VAL A 183 17.15 2.22 -9.68
C VAL A 183 15.98 2.20 -10.67
N THR A 184 15.27 3.31 -10.82
CA THR A 184 14.16 3.38 -11.78
C THR A 184 14.63 3.31 -13.23
N LEU A 185 15.79 3.86 -13.58
CA LEU A 185 16.38 3.73 -14.92
C LEU A 185 16.71 2.26 -15.24
N LEU A 186 17.28 1.52 -14.29
CA LEU A 186 17.52 0.08 -14.44
C LEU A 186 16.21 -0.69 -14.64
N LEU A 187 15.17 -0.35 -13.87
CA LEU A 187 13.85 -0.95 -14.02
C LEU A 187 13.21 -0.62 -15.38
N ILE A 188 13.38 0.59 -15.90
CA ILE A 188 12.91 1.00 -17.24
C ILE A 188 13.57 0.13 -18.32
N VAL A 189 14.92 0.01 -18.29
CA VAL A 189 15.67 -0.81 -19.24
C VAL A 189 15.22 -2.27 -19.18
N ALA A 190 15.03 -2.80 -17.97
CA ALA A 190 14.54 -4.16 -17.77
C ALA A 190 13.09 -4.34 -18.26
N ALA A 191 12.19 -3.40 -17.95
CA ALA A 191 10.78 -3.43 -18.32
C ALA A 191 10.56 -3.19 -19.83
N ALA A 192 11.43 -2.42 -20.49
CA ALA A 192 11.39 -2.22 -21.93
C ALA A 192 11.54 -3.55 -22.72
N ARG A 193 12.11 -4.57 -22.09
CA ARG A 193 12.26 -5.91 -22.69
C ARG A 193 11.11 -6.87 -22.34
N ILE A 194 10.12 -6.48 -21.52
CA ILE A 194 8.90 -7.28 -21.31
C ILE A 194 8.10 -7.24 -22.62
N PRO A 195 7.68 -8.39 -23.16
CA PRO A 195 6.84 -8.38 -24.34
C PRO A 195 5.59 -7.51 -24.12
N ALA A 196 5.24 -6.71 -25.11
CA ALA A 196 3.99 -5.99 -25.08
C ALA A 196 2.87 -7.05 -25.05
N GLN A 197 2.20 -7.16 -23.93
CA GLN A 197 0.97 -7.92 -23.83
C GLN A 197 -0.12 -7.00 -24.37
N ASP A 198 -0.10 -6.80 -25.68
CA ASP A 198 -1.15 -6.08 -26.39
C ASP A 198 -2.39 -7.00 -26.41
N GLY A 199 -3.03 -7.14 -25.25
CA GLY A 199 -4.47 -7.26 -25.29
C GLY A 199 -4.88 -6.03 -26.06
N ARG A 200 -5.55 -6.22 -27.19
CA ARG A 200 -6.11 -5.15 -27.99
C ARG A 200 -6.60 -4.08 -27.03
N LEU A 201 -5.94 -2.91 -27.05
CA LEU A 201 -6.66 -1.71 -26.75
C LEU A 201 -7.93 -1.87 -27.62
N SER A 202 -9.03 -2.31 -27.05
CA SER A 202 -10.28 -1.89 -27.61
C SER A 202 -10.07 -0.42 -27.77
N ALA A 203 -10.05 0.06 -29.00
CA ALA A 203 -9.99 1.48 -29.34
C ALA A 203 -11.33 2.08 -28.88
N GLY A 204 -11.58 1.94 -27.60
CA GLY A 204 -12.75 2.27 -26.84
C GLY A 204 -12.26 3.03 -25.63
N ALA A 205 -12.65 3.94 -25.34
CA ALA A 205 -12.87 4.91 -24.30
C ALA A 205 -11.90 4.77 -23.13
N LEU A 206 -11.16 5.84 -22.92
CA LEU A 206 -10.58 6.17 -21.62
C LEU A 206 -11.66 6.07 -20.56
N PRO A 207 -11.32 5.63 -19.34
CA PRO A 207 -12.26 5.67 -18.22
C PRO A 207 -12.85 7.05 -18.09
N ASP A 208 -14.12 7.14 -17.71
CA ASP A 208 -14.82 8.40 -17.52
C ASP A 208 -13.94 9.46 -16.83
N PRO A 209 -13.55 10.56 -17.51
CA PRO A 209 -12.63 11.53 -16.95
C PRO A 209 -13.19 12.24 -15.71
N LEU A 210 -14.48 12.58 -15.72
CA LEU A 210 -15.13 13.24 -14.59
C LEU A 210 -15.22 12.30 -13.37
N GLY A 211 -15.59 11.05 -13.59
CA GLY A 211 -15.57 10.05 -12.53
C GLY A 211 -14.16 9.78 -12.00
N THR A 212 -13.16 9.77 -12.87
CA THR A 212 -11.75 9.62 -12.50
C THR A 212 -11.26 10.76 -11.61
N VAL A 213 -11.56 12.01 -11.99
CA VAL A 213 -11.23 13.19 -11.18
C VAL A 213 -12.01 13.19 -9.86
N ALA A 214 -13.30 12.86 -9.90
CA ALA A 214 -14.14 12.82 -8.70
C ALA A 214 -13.65 11.78 -7.68
N VAL A 215 -13.27 10.57 -8.13
CA VAL A 215 -12.73 9.55 -7.21
C VAL A 215 -11.36 9.94 -6.68
N ALA A 216 -10.49 10.52 -7.51
CA ALA A 216 -9.17 10.96 -7.08
C ALA A 216 -9.26 12.09 -6.03
N LEU A 217 -10.04 13.13 -6.31
CA LEU A 217 -10.26 14.24 -5.36
C LEU A 217 -11.02 13.77 -4.12
N GLY A 218 -12.01 12.89 -4.28
CA GLY A 218 -12.79 12.32 -3.19
C GLY A 218 -11.94 11.49 -2.23
N LEU A 219 -11.19 10.53 -2.74
CA LEU A 219 -10.28 9.71 -1.92
C LEU A 219 -9.15 10.57 -1.34
N GLY A 220 -8.58 11.48 -2.13
CA GLY A 220 -7.57 12.42 -1.67
C GLY A 220 -8.07 13.30 -0.54
N GLY A 221 -9.28 13.85 -0.66
CA GLY A 221 -9.94 14.62 0.40
C GLY A 221 -10.18 13.80 1.67
N LEU A 222 -10.72 12.59 1.55
CA LEU A 222 -10.91 11.69 2.68
C LEU A 222 -9.60 11.36 3.40
N VAL A 223 -8.56 10.95 2.65
CA VAL A 223 -7.26 10.61 3.23
C VAL A 223 -6.61 11.84 3.85
N ALA A 224 -6.62 12.99 3.17
CA ALA A 224 -6.08 14.25 3.69
C ALA A 224 -6.83 14.70 4.94
N GLY A 225 -8.17 14.70 4.93
CA GLY A 225 -9.00 15.10 6.06
C GLY A 225 -8.76 14.23 7.29
N VAL A 226 -8.56 12.93 7.09
CA VAL A 226 -8.25 11.99 8.16
C VAL A 226 -6.80 12.16 8.67
N THR A 227 -5.82 12.29 7.76
CA THR A 227 -4.40 12.41 8.12
C THR A 227 -4.08 13.73 8.80
N GLU A 228 -4.68 14.81 8.31
CA GLU A 228 -4.40 16.18 8.78
C GLU A 228 -5.42 16.68 9.80
N GLY A 229 -6.51 15.94 10.04
CA GLY A 229 -7.63 16.35 10.89
C GLY A 229 -7.24 16.71 12.31
N GLN A 230 -6.26 16.01 12.90
CA GLN A 230 -5.70 16.36 14.20
C GLN A 230 -5.04 17.74 14.18
N ARG A 231 -4.31 18.05 13.11
CA ARG A 231 -3.56 19.30 12.97
C ARG A 231 -4.43 20.49 12.56
N TRP A 232 -5.38 20.26 11.66
CA TRP A 232 -6.32 21.30 11.24
C TRP A 232 -7.40 21.57 12.27
N GLY A 233 -7.62 20.62 13.20
CA GLY A 233 -8.77 20.55 14.10
C GLY A 233 -9.94 19.78 13.46
N TRP A 234 -10.45 18.79 14.17
CA TRP A 234 -11.53 17.90 13.65
C TRP A 234 -12.81 18.63 13.26
N THR A 235 -13.10 19.77 13.90
CA THR A 235 -14.29 20.62 13.64
C THR A 235 -13.98 21.80 12.72
N SER A 236 -12.75 21.93 12.22
CA SER A 236 -12.39 23.03 11.32
C SER A 236 -13.09 22.90 9.96
N ALA A 237 -13.34 24.03 9.32
CA ALA A 237 -13.90 24.06 7.98
C ALA A 237 -13.05 23.26 6.97
N GLY A 238 -11.72 23.28 7.11
CA GLY A 238 -10.81 22.52 6.25
C GLY A 238 -11.03 21.01 6.36
N THR A 239 -11.06 20.48 7.60
CA THR A 239 -11.27 19.03 7.84
C THR A 239 -12.66 18.60 7.41
N LEU A 240 -13.70 19.37 7.76
CA LEU A 240 -15.08 19.05 7.39
C LEU A 240 -15.29 19.08 5.87
N THR A 241 -14.73 20.08 5.18
CA THR A 241 -14.78 20.16 3.71
C THR A 241 -14.06 18.97 3.08
N ALA A 242 -12.88 18.58 3.59
CA ALA A 242 -12.13 17.45 3.08
C ALA A 242 -12.88 16.11 3.28
N LEU A 243 -13.46 15.88 4.47
CA LEU A 243 -14.18 14.65 4.78
C LEU A 243 -15.55 14.57 4.10
N ILE A 244 -16.39 15.62 4.28
CA ILE A 244 -17.75 15.61 3.72
C ILE A 244 -17.69 15.77 2.20
N GLY A 245 -16.96 16.75 1.70
CA GLY A 245 -16.78 16.98 0.26
C GLY A 245 -16.12 15.79 -0.41
N GLY A 246 -15.08 15.23 0.20
CA GLY A 246 -14.43 14.00 -0.27
C GLY A 246 -15.40 12.82 -0.32
N GLY A 247 -16.18 12.60 0.74
CA GLY A 247 -17.20 11.56 0.80
C GLY A 247 -18.26 11.72 -0.28
N LEU A 248 -18.78 12.93 -0.46
CA LEU A 248 -19.76 13.25 -1.51
C LEU A 248 -19.20 13.00 -2.92
N LEU A 249 -17.95 13.37 -3.17
CA LEU A 249 -17.27 13.10 -4.45
C LEU A 249 -17.11 11.60 -4.70
N VAL A 250 -16.75 10.81 -3.69
CA VAL A 250 -16.68 9.34 -3.82
C VAL A 250 -18.04 8.75 -4.13
N VAL A 251 -19.10 9.17 -3.42
CA VAL A 251 -20.47 8.72 -3.68
C VAL A 251 -20.91 9.11 -5.09
N ALA A 252 -20.66 10.35 -5.51
CA ALA A 252 -20.95 10.82 -6.86
C ALA A 252 -20.21 10.00 -7.93
N ALA A 253 -18.92 9.69 -7.70
CA ALA A 253 -18.12 8.85 -8.59
C ALA A 253 -18.65 7.41 -8.66
N LEU A 254 -19.10 6.83 -7.55
CA LEU A 254 -19.71 5.49 -7.51
C LEU A 254 -21.05 5.45 -8.28
N VAL A 255 -21.93 6.42 -8.02
CA VAL A 255 -23.23 6.53 -8.71
C VAL A 255 -23.02 6.74 -10.21
N ARG A 256 -22.08 7.60 -10.59
CA ARG A 256 -21.72 7.83 -11.98
C ARG A 256 -21.14 6.57 -12.62
N SER A 257 -20.21 5.90 -11.95
CA SER A 257 -19.59 4.65 -12.43
C SER A 257 -20.60 3.51 -12.62
N ALA A 258 -21.64 3.46 -11.79
CA ALA A 258 -22.71 2.47 -11.94
C ALA A 258 -23.59 2.68 -13.20
N ARG A 259 -23.55 3.88 -13.79
CA ARG A 259 -24.38 4.27 -14.94
C ARG A 259 -23.59 4.55 -16.22
N HIS A 260 -22.28 4.72 -16.11
CA HIS A 260 -21.41 5.08 -17.25
C HIS A 260 -20.94 3.83 -17.99
N HIS A 261 -20.88 3.89 -19.33
CA HIS A 261 -20.45 2.78 -20.16
C HIS A 261 -18.99 2.38 -19.90
N GLU A 262 -18.10 3.37 -19.70
CA GLU A 262 -16.69 3.19 -19.31
C GLU A 262 -16.46 3.76 -17.91
N PRO A 263 -16.76 3.01 -16.85
CA PRO A 263 -16.75 3.53 -15.49
C PRO A 263 -15.32 3.81 -14.99
N ALA A 264 -15.16 4.88 -14.20
CA ALA A 264 -13.91 5.21 -13.51
C ALA A 264 -13.57 4.17 -12.41
N ILE A 265 -14.59 3.61 -11.78
CA ILE A 265 -14.49 2.55 -10.77
C ILE A 265 -15.16 1.29 -11.34
N ALA A 266 -14.47 0.17 -11.32
CA ALA A 266 -15.01 -1.12 -11.77
C ALA A 266 -16.00 -1.68 -10.74
N VAL A 267 -17.16 -1.03 -10.60
CA VAL A 267 -18.18 -1.38 -9.58
C VAL A 267 -18.72 -2.80 -9.74
N ASP A 268 -18.71 -3.36 -10.96
CA ASP A 268 -19.16 -4.71 -11.22
C ASP A 268 -18.33 -5.78 -10.51
N LEU A 269 -17.07 -5.50 -10.21
CA LEU A 269 -16.22 -6.40 -9.44
C LEU A 269 -16.76 -6.66 -8.03
N TRP A 270 -17.46 -5.68 -7.45
CA TRP A 270 -18.04 -5.78 -6.10
C TRP A 270 -19.24 -6.74 -6.03
N ARG A 271 -19.83 -7.13 -7.18
CA ARG A 271 -20.83 -8.19 -7.24
C ARG A 271 -20.23 -9.58 -6.95
N SER A 272 -18.93 -9.73 -7.14
CA SER A 272 -18.19 -10.93 -6.74
C SER A 272 -18.01 -10.94 -5.21
N LYS A 273 -18.74 -11.82 -4.51
CA LYS A 273 -18.64 -11.98 -3.07
C LYS A 273 -17.20 -12.20 -2.57
N PRO A 274 -16.36 -13.08 -3.23
CA PRO A 274 -14.97 -13.23 -2.86
C PRO A 274 -14.18 -11.93 -2.92
N TYR A 275 -14.39 -11.14 -3.98
CA TYR A 275 -13.71 -9.86 -4.18
C TYR A 275 -14.16 -8.82 -3.15
N ALA A 276 -15.46 -8.67 -2.95
CA ALA A 276 -16.02 -7.72 -1.97
C ALA A 276 -15.54 -8.03 -0.55
N LEU A 277 -15.55 -9.31 -0.16
CA LEU A 277 -15.08 -9.73 1.16
C LEU A 277 -13.57 -9.50 1.34
N ALA A 278 -12.75 -9.81 0.33
CA ALA A 278 -11.31 -9.56 0.37
C ALA A 278 -11.01 -8.06 0.55
N ASN A 279 -11.76 -7.18 -0.14
CA ASN A 279 -11.60 -5.72 -0.01
C ASN A 279 -12.09 -5.20 1.35
N ALA A 280 -13.25 -5.65 1.83
CA ALA A 280 -13.75 -5.29 3.16
C ALA A 280 -12.76 -5.70 4.26
N THR A 281 -12.24 -6.93 4.19
CA THR A 281 -11.24 -7.42 5.13
C THR A 281 -9.92 -6.64 5.00
N SER A 282 -9.49 -6.29 3.77
CA SER A 282 -8.29 -5.47 3.54
C SER A 282 -8.43 -4.07 4.13
N PHE A 283 -9.62 -3.46 4.05
CA PHE A 283 -9.92 -2.17 4.64
C PHE A 283 -9.83 -2.23 6.18
N VAL A 284 -10.53 -3.19 6.78
CA VAL A 284 -10.55 -3.35 8.25
C VAL A 284 -9.15 -3.69 8.79
N PHE A 285 -8.48 -4.68 8.17
CA PHE A 285 -7.13 -5.06 8.59
C PHE A 285 -6.12 -3.93 8.35
N GLY A 286 -6.29 -3.15 7.27
CA GLY A 286 -5.47 -1.98 6.98
C GLY A 286 -5.48 -0.97 8.13
N ALA A 287 -6.62 -0.73 8.75
CA ALA A 287 -6.73 0.17 9.90
C ALA A 287 -5.88 -0.30 11.09
N ALA A 288 -5.99 -1.56 11.49
CA ALA A 288 -5.19 -2.11 12.57
C ALA A 288 -3.69 -2.14 12.21
N MET A 289 -3.36 -2.57 10.99
CA MET A 289 -1.99 -2.73 10.52
C MET A 289 -1.22 -1.41 10.49
N PHE A 290 -1.77 -0.35 9.90
CA PHE A 290 -1.05 0.93 9.78
C PHE A 290 -0.97 1.66 11.12
N ALA A 291 -1.98 1.58 11.97
CA ALA A 291 -1.89 2.09 13.34
C ALA A 291 -0.77 1.40 14.13
N TRP A 292 -0.67 0.07 14.03
CA TRP A 292 0.39 -0.71 14.66
C TRP A 292 1.77 -0.41 14.08
N LEU A 293 1.90 -0.31 12.75
CA LEU A 293 3.18 0.01 12.10
C LEU A 293 3.71 1.39 12.50
N LEU A 294 2.81 2.36 12.71
CA LEU A 294 3.21 3.69 13.15
C LEU A 294 3.48 3.73 14.66
N SER A 295 2.68 3.04 15.46
CA SER A 295 2.89 3.02 16.93
C SER A 295 4.18 2.31 17.35
N GLY A 296 4.68 1.35 16.56
CA GLY A 296 5.91 0.62 16.88
C GLY A 296 7.14 1.51 17.10
N PRO A 297 7.61 2.26 16.10
CA PRO A 297 8.75 3.15 16.27
C PRO A 297 8.49 4.27 17.29
N LEU A 298 7.25 4.79 17.37
CA LEU A 298 6.89 5.80 18.37
C LEU A 298 6.99 5.24 19.81
N PHE A 299 6.60 4.00 20.04
CA PHE A 299 6.75 3.34 21.33
C PHE A 299 8.21 3.13 21.71
N LEU A 300 9.01 2.63 20.76
CA LEU A 300 10.45 2.41 20.99
C LEU A 300 11.19 3.70 21.33
N ASP A 301 10.86 4.80 20.69
CA ASP A 301 11.44 6.12 20.93
C ASP A 301 10.91 6.71 22.25
N ALA A 302 9.60 6.89 22.37
CA ALA A 302 8.99 7.65 23.47
C ALA A 302 9.02 6.92 24.83
N ILE A 303 8.98 5.57 24.84
CA ILE A 303 8.88 4.78 26.09
C ILE A 303 10.20 4.10 26.43
N TRP A 304 10.89 3.56 25.43
CA TRP A 304 12.13 2.81 25.65
C TRP A 304 13.40 3.61 25.31
N ASP A 305 13.27 4.86 24.89
CA ASP A 305 14.39 5.77 24.55
C ASP A 305 15.40 5.17 23.55
N TYR A 306 14.87 4.42 22.57
CA TYR A 306 15.70 3.82 21.53
C TYR A 306 16.08 4.87 20.49
N SER A 307 17.35 4.86 20.09
CA SER A 307 17.80 5.65 18.94
C SER A 307 17.05 5.23 17.66
N VAL A 308 17.04 6.09 16.64
CA VAL A 308 16.45 5.79 15.32
C VAL A 308 16.97 4.47 14.75
N LEU A 309 18.29 4.24 14.86
CA LEU A 309 18.90 2.99 14.36
C LEU A 309 18.52 1.78 15.23
N GLY A 310 18.42 1.96 16.54
CA GLY A 310 17.94 0.92 17.47
C GLY A 310 16.50 0.51 17.18
N SER A 311 15.62 1.51 16.98
CA SER A 311 14.22 1.27 16.58
C SER A 311 14.11 0.57 15.23
N ALA A 312 14.91 0.98 14.24
CA ALA A 312 14.97 0.32 12.93
C ALA A 312 15.40 -1.15 13.06
N GLY A 313 16.43 -1.43 13.88
CA GLY A 313 16.89 -2.78 14.16
C GLY A 313 15.80 -3.64 14.80
N ALA A 314 15.09 -3.12 15.80
CA ALA A 314 13.99 -3.82 16.46
C ALA A 314 12.82 -4.11 15.51
N MET A 315 12.46 -3.18 14.62
CA MET A 315 11.40 -3.33 13.62
C MET A 315 11.72 -4.37 12.55
N THR A 316 13.01 -4.63 12.27
CA THR A 316 13.47 -5.61 11.28
C THR A 316 12.91 -7.00 11.54
N ILE A 317 12.73 -7.39 12.79
CA ILE A 317 12.22 -8.71 13.18
C ILE A 317 10.82 -8.97 12.62
N GLY A 318 9.91 -8.02 12.81
CA GLY A 318 8.54 -8.10 12.29
C GLY A 318 8.50 -8.16 10.76
N ALA A 319 9.36 -7.39 10.11
CA ALA A 319 9.39 -7.36 8.66
C ALA A 319 9.98 -8.66 8.06
N VAL A 320 11.01 -9.26 8.67
CA VAL A 320 11.53 -10.59 8.29
C VAL A 320 10.44 -11.65 8.49
N ALA A 321 9.74 -11.64 9.62
CA ALA A 321 8.63 -12.56 9.86
C ALA A 321 7.51 -12.41 8.80
N SER A 322 7.17 -11.17 8.44
CA SER A 322 6.19 -10.88 7.37
C SER A 322 6.65 -11.43 6.01
N MET A 323 7.91 -11.26 5.65
CA MET A 323 8.48 -11.78 4.40
C MET A 323 8.41 -13.32 4.35
N VAL A 324 8.75 -13.99 5.44
CA VAL A 324 8.70 -15.45 5.54
C VAL A 324 7.26 -15.96 5.39
N THR A 325 6.33 -15.41 6.17
CA THR A 325 4.93 -15.84 6.14
C THR A 325 4.22 -15.50 4.84
N ALA A 326 4.53 -14.36 4.21
CA ALA A 326 4.05 -14.02 2.87
C ALA A 326 4.50 -15.06 1.82
N THR A 327 5.77 -15.48 1.90
CA THR A 327 6.32 -16.51 1.02
C THR A 327 5.64 -17.87 1.24
N VAL A 328 5.40 -18.26 2.49
CA VAL A 328 4.69 -19.48 2.85
C VAL A 328 3.25 -19.45 2.33
N ALA A 329 2.50 -18.36 2.61
CA ALA A 329 1.12 -18.19 2.15
C ALA A 329 1.01 -18.27 0.62
N GLY A 330 1.97 -17.68 -0.08
CA GLY A 330 2.01 -17.68 -1.54
C GLY A 330 2.18 -19.07 -2.16
N ARG A 331 2.82 -20.00 -1.45
CA ARG A 331 3.04 -21.38 -1.91
C ARG A 331 1.87 -22.32 -1.67
N VAL A 332 0.90 -21.94 -0.83
CA VAL A 332 -0.25 -22.78 -0.51
C VAL A 332 -1.25 -22.74 -1.67
N GLY A 333 -1.44 -23.87 -2.36
CA GLY A 333 -2.34 -24.01 -3.52
C GLY A 333 -3.82 -24.09 -3.14
N SER A 334 -4.14 -24.76 -2.01
CA SER A 334 -5.53 -25.00 -1.59
C SER A 334 -6.24 -23.71 -1.16
N PRO A 335 -7.39 -23.34 -1.75
CA PRO A 335 -8.18 -22.18 -1.35
C PRO A 335 -8.63 -22.22 0.12
N THR A 336 -9.01 -23.40 0.60
CA THR A 336 -9.43 -23.62 2.00
C THR A 336 -8.25 -23.42 2.96
N ALA A 337 -7.09 -24.01 2.66
CA ALA A 337 -5.90 -23.83 3.49
C ALA A 337 -5.45 -22.37 3.51
N ARG A 338 -5.47 -21.67 2.35
CA ARG A 338 -5.18 -20.22 2.30
C ARG A 338 -6.12 -19.41 3.16
N ARG A 339 -7.42 -19.69 3.13
CA ARG A 339 -8.38 -19.00 4.00
C ARG A 339 -8.00 -19.14 5.47
N TRP A 340 -7.70 -20.35 5.91
CA TRP A 340 -7.30 -20.59 7.30
C TRP A 340 -5.95 -19.96 7.65
N LEU A 341 -5.02 -19.85 6.69
CA LEU A 341 -3.79 -19.06 6.92
C LEU A 341 -4.10 -17.56 7.08
N GLY A 342 -5.07 -17.02 6.36
CA GLY A 342 -5.53 -15.65 6.56
C GLY A 342 -6.13 -15.42 7.96
N VAL A 343 -6.96 -16.36 8.42
CA VAL A 343 -7.53 -16.34 9.78
C VAL A 343 -6.42 -16.47 10.83
N LEU A 344 -5.50 -17.43 10.65
CA LEU A 344 -4.36 -17.61 11.54
C LEU A 344 -3.52 -16.32 11.61
N GLY A 345 -3.21 -15.70 10.47
CA GLY A 345 -2.46 -14.45 10.43
C GLY A 345 -3.16 -13.31 11.17
N ALA A 346 -4.48 -13.18 11.00
CA ALA A 346 -5.25 -12.18 11.74
C ALA A 346 -5.26 -12.48 13.25
N LEU A 347 -5.39 -13.73 13.66
CA LEU A 347 -5.32 -14.15 15.08
C LEU A 347 -3.91 -13.96 15.66
N MET A 348 -2.84 -14.23 14.91
CA MET A 348 -1.47 -13.90 15.31
C MET A 348 -1.31 -12.40 15.57
N PHE A 349 -1.89 -11.57 14.70
CA PHE A 349 -1.86 -10.12 14.87
C PHE A 349 -2.69 -9.66 16.09
N VAL A 350 -3.86 -10.28 16.34
CA VAL A 350 -4.66 -10.07 17.56
C VAL A 350 -3.84 -10.42 18.79
N ALA A 351 -3.23 -11.61 18.83
CA ALA A 351 -2.40 -12.06 19.94
C ALA A 351 -1.23 -11.10 20.21
N CYS A 352 -0.56 -10.63 19.14
CA CYS A 352 0.48 -9.61 19.24
C CYS A 352 -0.04 -8.35 19.91
N THR A 353 -1.13 -7.79 19.40
CA THR A 353 -1.64 -6.48 19.86
C THR A 353 -2.31 -6.55 21.22
N VAL A 354 -2.94 -7.68 21.57
CA VAL A 354 -3.39 -7.96 22.95
C VAL A 354 -2.20 -8.02 23.89
N TRP A 355 -1.14 -8.72 23.52
CA TRP A 355 0.05 -8.80 24.36
C TRP A 355 0.71 -7.42 24.53
N MET A 356 0.83 -6.65 23.45
CA MET A 356 1.38 -5.29 23.52
C MET A 356 0.51 -4.32 24.33
N SER A 357 -0.75 -4.64 24.59
CA SER A 357 -1.65 -3.83 25.45
C SER A 357 -1.55 -4.18 26.94
N THR A 358 -0.66 -5.10 27.33
CA THR A 358 -0.44 -5.53 28.72
C THR A 358 0.82 -4.92 29.33
N ASP A 359 0.98 -5.07 30.65
CA ASP A 359 2.16 -4.60 31.39
C ASP A 359 3.49 -5.26 30.98
N ALA A 360 3.44 -6.31 30.13
CA ALA A 360 4.64 -6.88 29.50
C ALA A 360 5.36 -5.86 28.60
N PHE A 361 4.64 -4.85 28.12
CA PHE A 361 5.16 -3.67 27.41
C PHE A 361 5.14 -2.44 28.31
N GLY A 362 5.80 -2.55 29.47
CA GLY A 362 5.97 -1.46 30.42
C GLY A 362 7.05 -0.45 30.01
N ALA A 363 7.43 0.40 30.97
CA ALA A 363 8.44 1.44 30.76
C ALA A 363 9.88 0.89 30.61
N THR A 364 10.15 -0.33 31.07
CA THR A 364 11.49 -0.94 30.99
C THR A 364 11.65 -1.68 29.66
N PRO A 365 12.75 -1.45 28.90
CA PRO A 365 13.02 -2.13 27.65
C PRO A 365 13.08 -3.65 27.82
N ALA A 366 12.30 -4.38 27.02
CA ALA A 366 12.19 -5.83 27.04
C ALA A 366 12.30 -6.41 25.61
N LEU A 367 13.42 -6.12 24.92
CA LEU A 367 13.61 -6.47 23.51
C LEU A 367 13.41 -7.95 23.24
N TRP A 368 14.11 -8.82 23.96
CA TRP A 368 14.10 -10.26 23.67
C TRP A 368 12.86 -10.99 24.22
N SER A 369 12.38 -10.58 25.38
CA SER A 369 11.26 -11.24 26.06
C SER A 369 9.89 -10.74 25.61
N ALA A 370 9.76 -9.51 25.12
CA ALA A 370 8.49 -8.93 24.69
C ALA A 370 8.50 -8.51 23.22
N TRP A 371 9.43 -7.64 22.78
CA TRP A 371 9.39 -7.07 21.43
C TRP A 371 9.61 -8.10 20.32
N VAL A 372 10.63 -8.97 20.46
CA VAL A 372 10.95 -10.00 19.45
C VAL A 372 9.78 -10.94 19.20
N PRO A 373 9.18 -11.58 20.21
CA PRO A 373 8.03 -12.45 19.99
C PRO A 373 6.80 -11.71 19.45
N ALA A 374 6.53 -10.48 19.93
CA ALA A 374 5.45 -9.65 19.41
C ALA A 374 5.70 -9.27 17.93
N GLY A 375 6.93 -8.89 17.57
CA GLY A 375 7.31 -8.62 16.20
C GLY A 375 7.12 -9.82 15.26
N VAL A 376 7.47 -11.03 15.72
CA VAL A 376 7.23 -12.28 14.97
C VAL A 376 5.74 -12.53 14.78
N LEU A 377 4.92 -12.37 15.82
CA LEU A 377 3.47 -12.55 15.75
C LEU A 377 2.82 -11.49 14.85
N GLY A 378 3.10 -10.21 15.10
CA GLY A 378 2.49 -9.10 14.37
C GLY A 378 2.93 -9.06 12.90
N GLY A 379 4.23 -9.10 12.66
CA GLY A 379 4.78 -9.14 11.30
C GLY A 379 4.39 -10.40 10.55
N GLY A 380 4.49 -11.57 11.18
CA GLY A 380 4.05 -12.84 10.62
C GLY A 380 2.56 -12.82 10.26
N GLY A 381 1.74 -12.27 11.13
CA GLY A 381 0.31 -12.06 10.89
C GLY A 381 0.06 -11.19 9.65
N ILE A 382 0.77 -10.06 9.52
CA ILE A 382 0.66 -9.18 8.35
C ILE A 382 0.99 -9.93 7.06
N GLY A 383 2.10 -10.68 7.03
CA GLY A 383 2.52 -11.42 5.84
C GLY A 383 1.46 -12.43 5.37
N PHE A 384 0.87 -13.19 6.28
CA PHE A 384 -0.24 -14.10 5.96
C PHE A 384 -1.45 -13.35 5.43
N VAL A 385 -1.97 -12.37 6.17
CA VAL A 385 -3.23 -11.67 5.84
C VAL A 385 -3.10 -10.95 4.51
N VAL A 386 -2.07 -10.14 4.31
CA VAL A 386 -1.90 -9.33 3.09
C VAL A 386 -1.77 -10.22 1.85
N THR A 387 -1.00 -11.31 1.93
CA THR A 387 -0.83 -12.24 0.81
C THR A 387 -2.10 -13.01 0.51
N VAL A 388 -2.82 -13.49 1.53
CA VAL A 388 -4.08 -14.23 1.35
C VAL A 388 -5.16 -13.34 0.75
N LEU A 389 -5.34 -12.12 1.27
CA LEU A 389 -6.35 -11.18 0.77
C LEU A 389 -6.03 -10.70 -0.65
N GLY A 390 -4.77 -10.37 -0.93
CA GLY A 390 -4.32 -10.01 -2.27
C GLY A 390 -4.55 -11.15 -3.27
N THR A 391 -4.25 -12.40 -2.88
CA THR A 391 -4.47 -13.58 -3.72
C THR A 391 -5.96 -13.85 -3.93
N ALA A 392 -6.80 -13.70 -2.89
CA ALA A 392 -8.24 -13.88 -2.98
C ALA A 392 -8.87 -12.81 -3.90
N ALA A 393 -8.46 -11.55 -3.75
CA ALA A 393 -8.89 -10.47 -4.63
C ALA A 393 -8.49 -10.76 -6.08
N ALA A 394 -7.20 -11.04 -6.34
CA ALA A 394 -6.68 -11.30 -7.68
C ALA A 394 -7.33 -12.51 -8.35
N GLY A 395 -7.59 -13.59 -7.58
CA GLY A 395 -8.21 -14.80 -8.09
C GLY A 395 -9.67 -14.62 -8.53
N ALA A 396 -10.34 -13.58 -8.06
CA ALA A 396 -11.70 -13.24 -8.43
C ALA A 396 -11.79 -12.29 -9.65
N LEU A 397 -10.65 -11.85 -10.19
CA LEU A 397 -10.60 -10.87 -11.27
C LEU A 397 -10.54 -11.52 -12.65
N PRO A 398 -11.25 -10.97 -13.64
CA PRO A 398 -10.99 -11.27 -15.03
C PRO A 398 -9.66 -10.68 -15.47
N PRO A 399 -8.93 -11.33 -16.41
CA PRO A 399 -7.61 -10.86 -16.85
C PRO A 399 -7.57 -9.40 -17.33
N GLN A 400 -8.67 -8.93 -17.92
CA GLN A 400 -8.81 -7.56 -18.44
C GLN A 400 -8.82 -6.49 -17.35
N GLN A 401 -9.15 -6.86 -16.10
CA GLN A 401 -9.31 -5.93 -14.97
C GLN A 401 -8.32 -6.19 -13.83
N PHE A 402 -7.20 -6.86 -14.10
CA PHE A 402 -6.21 -7.16 -13.07
C PHE A 402 -5.65 -5.90 -12.39
N ALA A 403 -5.28 -4.87 -13.16
CA ALA A 403 -4.75 -3.65 -12.59
C ALA A 403 -5.83 -2.84 -11.86
N ALA A 404 -7.03 -2.72 -12.43
CA ALA A 404 -8.16 -2.06 -11.80
C ALA A 404 -8.53 -2.69 -10.46
N GLY A 405 -8.70 -4.01 -10.44
CA GLY A 405 -9.10 -4.73 -9.24
C GLY A 405 -8.03 -4.72 -8.15
N THR A 406 -6.75 -4.87 -8.51
CA THR A 406 -5.65 -4.78 -7.54
C THR A 406 -5.46 -3.34 -7.03
N GLY A 407 -5.63 -2.33 -7.87
CA GLY A 407 -5.62 -0.92 -7.47
C GLY A 407 -6.69 -0.61 -6.43
N MET A 408 -7.92 -1.09 -6.63
CA MET A 408 -9.01 -0.93 -5.64
C MET A 408 -8.72 -1.67 -4.33
N ASN A 409 -8.11 -2.86 -4.38
CA ASN A 409 -7.74 -3.60 -3.17
C ASN A 409 -6.66 -2.86 -2.36
N LEU A 410 -5.67 -2.30 -3.04
CA LEU A 410 -4.66 -1.45 -2.41
C LEU A 410 -5.28 -0.18 -1.83
N THR A 411 -6.19 0.48 -2.56
CA THR A 411 -6.93 1.66 -2.07
C THR A 411 -7.73 1.34 -0.80
N ALA A 412 -8.47 0.23 -0.77
CA ALA A 412 -9.23 -0.18 0.40
C ALA A 412 -8.33 -0.29 1.63
N ARG A 413 -7.16 -0.93 1.50
CA ARG A 413 -6.18 -1.06 2.57
C ARG A 413 -5.59 0.27 3.00
N GLN A 414 -5.28 1.18 2.06
CA GLN A 414 -4.71 2.49 2.35
C GLN A 414 -5.72 3.42 3.06
N VAL A 415 -6.97 3.42 2.60
CA VAL A 415 -8.05 4.22 3.24
C VAL A 415 -8.32 3.70 4.65
N GLY A 416 -8.41 2.37 4.81
CA GLY A 416 -8.48 1.76 6.15
C GLY A 416 -7.31 2.19 7.03
N GLY A 417 -6.08 2.13 6.48
CA GLY A 417 -4.86 2.55 7.18
C GLY A 417 -4.89 4.00 7.64
N ALA A 418 -5.34 4.92 6.80
CA ALA A 418 -5.50 6.33 7.17
C ALA A 418 -6.45 6.50 8.38
N LEU A 419 -7.58 5.77 8.38
CA LEU A 419 -8.49 5.77 9.53
C LEU A 419 -7.84 5.23 10.80
N GLY A 420 -7.06 4.16 10.69
CA GLY A 420 -6.33 3.59 11.83
C GLY A 420 -5.33 4.58 12.44
N VAL A 421 -4.58 5.28 11.58
CA VAL A 421 -3.66 6.34 12.02
C VAL A 421 -4.39 7.50 12.68
N ALA A 422 -5.57 7.88 12.17
CA ALA A 422 -6.38 8.92 12.81
C ALA A 422 -6.89 8.50 14.20
N VAL A 423 -7.31 7.24 14.36
CA VAL A 423 -7.71 6.70 15.67
C VAL A 423 -6.52 6.74 16.64
N LEU A 424 -5.32 6.35 16.19
CA LEU A 424 -4.09 6.47 16.97
C LEU A 424 -3.89 7.92 17.44
N ALA A 425 -3.92 8.88 16.52
CA ALA A 425 -3.74 10.31 16.85
C ALA A 425 -4.80 10.81 17.85
N ALA A 426 -6.06 10.38 17.69
CA ALA A 426 -7.14 10.75 18.62
C ALA A 426 -6.92 10.18 20.03
N VAL A 427 -6.44 8.95 20.15
CA VAL A 427 -6.13 8.33 21.46
C VAL A 427 -5.01 9.08 22.17
N PHE A 428 -3.92 9.45 21.45
CA PHE A 428 -2.84 10.22 22.04
C PHE A 428 -3.29 11.62 22.48
N ALA A 429 -4.14 12.28 21.68
CA ALA A 429 -4.70 13.57 22.06
C ALA A 429 -5.60 13.52 23.29
N ALA A 430 -6.29 12.40 23.51
CA ALA A 430 -7.16 12.19 24.66
C ALA A 430 -6.38 11.83 25.95
N ARG A 431 -5.11 11.45 25.84
CA ARG A 431 -4.26 11.03 26.98
C ARG A 431 -2.86 11.67 26.93
N PRO A 432 -2.76 13.01 26.98
CA PRO A 432 -1.49 13.71 26.85
C PRO A 432 -0.50 13.40 28.00
N ASP A 433 -1.03 13.15 29.20
CA ASP A 433 -0.25 12.93 30.42
C ASP A 433 0.04 11.45 30.70
N ASP A 434 -0.46 10.52 29.88
CA ASP A 434 -0.27 9.06 30.03
C ASP A 434 0.11 8.42 28.67
N PRO A 435 1.34 8.63 28.18
CA PRO A 435 1.79 8.07 26.91
C PRO A 435 1.74 6.54 26.86
N LEU A 436 2.13 5.86 27.96
CA LEU A 436 2.12 4.40 28.01
C LEU A 436 0.70 3.84 27.92
N GLY A 437 -0.25 4.39 28.70
CA GLY A 437 -1.65 4.01 28.60
C GLY A 437 -2.30 4.36 27.27
N ALA A 438 -1.82 5.41 26.58
CA ALA A 438 -2.22 5.72 25.21
C ALA A 438 -1.79 4.61 24.25
N PHE A 439 -0.53 4.14 24.31
CA PHE A 439 -0.05 3.02 23.50
C PHE A 439 -0.83 1.72 23.79
N HIS A 440 -1.05 1.37 25.06
CA HIS A 440 -1.85 0.19 25.42
C HIS A 440 -3.26 0.26 24.86
N THR A 441 -3.89 1.44 24.90
CA THR A 441 -5.22 1.66 24.29
C THR A 441 -5.20 1.48 22.78
N VAL A 442 -4.20 2.02 22.09
CA VAL A 442 -4.05 1.84 20.63
C VAL A 442 -3.89 0.36 20.29
N PHE A 443 -3.04 -0.37 21.01
CA PHE A 443 -2.84 -1.80 20.78
C PHE A 443 -4.11 -2.63 21.04
N ALA A 444 -4.86 -2.31 22.09
CA ALA A 444 -6.15 -2.95 22.37
C ALA A 444 -7.19 -2.67 21.27
N LEU A 445 -7.25 -1.44 20.75
CA LEU A 445 -8.11 -1.10 19.61
C LEU A 445 -7.68 -1.85 18.33
N CYS A 446 -6.38 -1.94 18.06
CA CYS A 446 -5.84 -2.73 16.95
C CYS A 446 -6.27 -4.21 17.07
N ALA A 447 -6.25 -4.78 18.29
CA ALA A 447 -6.72 -6.13 18.53
C ALA A 447 -8.20 -6.30 18.19
N GLY A 448 -9.07 -5.40 18.64
CA GLY A 448 -10.49 -5.41 18.32
C GLY A 448 -10.78 -5.31 16.82
N ILE A 449 -10.11 -4.38 16.13
CA ILE A 449 -10.24 -4.20 14.68
C ILE A 449 -9.73 -5.45 13.93
N ALA A 450 -8.59 -6.01 14.33
CA ALA A 450 -8.02 -7.21 13.71
C ALA A 450 -8.90 -8.45 13.98
N ALA A 451 -9.57 -8.55 15.13
CA ALA A 451 -10.53 -9.61 15.41
C ALA A 451 -11.73 -9.55 14.45
N VAL A 452 -12.23 -8.35 14.14
CA VAL A 452 -13.27 -8.17 13.10
C VAL A 452 -12.74 -8.66 11.74
N ALA A 453 -11.49 -8.32 11.38
CA ALA A 453 -10.88 -8.81 10.14
C ALA A 453 -10.75 -10.34 10.14
N ALA A 454 -10.41 -10.98 11.27
CA ALA A 454 -10.38 -12.43 11.40
C ALA A 454 -11.75 -13.07 11.17
N CYS A 455 -12.81 -12.50 11.75
CA CYS A 455 -14.19 -12.93 11.53
C CYS A 455 -14.59 -12.82 10.06
N LEU A 456 -14.27 -11.71 9.40
CA LEU A 456 -14.54 -11.52 7.97
C LEU A 456 -13.77 -12.55 7.12
N ALA A 457 -12.48 -12.79 7.42
CA ALA A 457 -11.67 -13.78 6.73
C ALA A 457 -12.18 -15.23 6.90
N ALA A 458 -12.83 -15.51 8.02
CA ALA A 458 -13.41 -16.83 8.31
C ALA A 458 -14.73 -17.11 7.57
N LEU A 459 -15.37 -16.09 6.97
CA LEU A 459 -16.64 -16.28 6.28
C LEU A 459 -16.47 -17.20 5.06
N PRO A 460 -17.33 -18.22 4.90
CA PRO A 460 -17.25 -19.14 3.77
C PRO A 460 -17.65 -18.42 2.48
N VAL A 461 -16.75 -18.43 1.52
CA VAL A 461 -17.05 -17.95 0.16
C VAL A 461 -17.13 -19.15 -0.74
N ARG A 462 -18.33 -19.42 -1.28
CA ARG A 462 -18.49 -20.40 -2.35
C ARG A 462 -17.90 -19.81 -3.63
N THR A 463 -16.78 -20.35 -4.08
CA THR A 463 -16.33 -20.12 -5.46
C THR A 463 -17.37 -20.79 -6.37
N PRO A 464 -17.90 -20.11 -7.40
CA PRO A 464 -18.67 -20.78 -8.42
C PRO A 464 -17.83 -21.93 -8.98
N SER A 465 -18.35 -23.14 -8.97
CA SER A 465 -17.74 -24.23 -9.71
C SER A 465 -17.66 -23.83 -11.18
N PRO A 466 -16.55 -24.13 -11.89
CA PRO A 466 -16.52 -23.97 -13.34
C PRO A 466 -17.72 -24.75 -13.88
N SER A 467 -18.57 -24.11 -14.69
CA SER A 467 -19.61 -24.83 -15.44
C SER A 467 -18.89 -25.85 -16.32
N PRO A 468 -19.37 -27.11 -16.38
CA PRO A 468 -18.75 -28.15 -17.20
C PRO A 468 -18.86 -27.88 -18.70
N ASP A 469 -19.52 -26.80 -19.14
CA ASP A 469 -19.74 -26.43 -20.53
C ASP A 469 -18.97 -25.15 -20.89
N ASN A 470 -17.65 -25.27 -21.17
CA ASN A 470 -16.89 -24.42 -22.09
C ASN A 470 -15.54 -25.07 -22.43
#